data_bef30619ebd08dbdd7fab53966e12957
#
_entry.id   bef30619ebd08dbdd7fab53966e12957
#
_cell.length_a   1.000
_cell.length_b   1.000
_cell.length_c   1.000
_cell.angle_alpha   90.00
_cell.angle_beta   90.00
_cell.angle_gamma   90.00
#
_symmetry.space_group_name_H-M   'P 1'
#
loop_
_entity.id
_entity.type
_entity.pdbx_description
1 polymer ?
#
loop_
_entity_poly.entity_id
_entity_poly.type
_entity_poly.pdbx_seq_one_letter_code
_entity_poly.pdbx_strand_id
1 'polypeptide(L)'
;LSAVCDRNNIKAIFFDGRGGPPARGGGKTHRFYAAQTKDIANNEIQLTIQGQTITSTYGTKEQFIHNSEQLLTAGLSNNFFGKENVISKESRQLLEELSDLSFEKYDALKNHDKFIAYLENKSTLKYYQKANIGSRPGKRGHKKKLELTDLRAISFVGSWSQLKQNVPGYFGIGTAIKILKDQGKLEDLKKLFKEVPLFKALMLNSMMSLAKCYFELTSYMKDDEEYGEFWNILYEEYLLSKEMLLLISDSKILMEKESVSRESVKIRENIVLPLLVIQQFALQQMSKETEYKELYEKIVIRSLYGNINASRNSA
;
A
#
# COMPACT_ATOMS: atom_id res chain seq x y z
N LEU A 1 4.20 -17.27 -17.77
CA LEU A 1 5.44 -16.87 -18.45
C LEU A 1 6.55 -17.89 -18.21
N SER A 2 6.90 -18.23 -16.94
CA SER A 2 7.99 -19.18 -16.64
C SER A 2 7.85 -20.49 -17.42
N ALA A 3 6.71 -21.15 -17.34
CA ALA A 3 6.45 -22.39 -18.08
C ALA A 3 6.55 -22.25 -19.63
N VAL A 4 6.32 -21.07 -20.19
CA VAL A 4 6.52 -20.79 -21.61
C VAL A 4 8.01 -20.66 -21.92
N CYS A 5 8.74 -19.94 -21.07
CA CYS A 5 10.19 -19.77 -21.21
C CYS A 5 10.91 -21.12 -21.10
N ASP A 6 10.56 -21.94 -20.10
CA ASP A 6 11.14 -23.25 -19.87
C ASP A 6 10.94 -24.19 -21.08
N ARG A 7 9.72 -24.21 -21.66
CA ARG A 7 9.43 -24.99 -22.86
C ARG A 7 10.25 -24.58 -24.09
N ASN A 8 10.74 -23.34 -24.11
CA ASN A 8 11.55 -22.81 -25.20
C ASN A 8 13.04 -22.69 -24.85
N ASN A 9 13.47 -23.27 -23.70
CA ASN A 9 14.84 -23.16 -23.19
C ASN A 9 15.33 -21.70 -23.04
N ILE A 10 14.43 -20.81 -22.62
CA ILE A 10 14.71 -19.39 -22.35
C ILE A 10 14.74 -19.17 -20.85
N LYS A 11 15.85 -18.62 -20.32
CA LYS A 11 15.95 -18.21 -18.93
C LYS A 11 15.09 -16.96 -18.69
N ALA A 12 14.08 -17.04 -17.83
CA ALA A 12 13.29 -15.91 -17.41
C ALA A 12 13.85 -15.30 -16.12
N ILE A 13 14.11 -13.99 -16.11
CA ILE A 13 14.48 -13.23 -14.91
C ILE A 13 13.41 -12.16 -14.72
N PHE A 14 12.75 -12.18 -13.56
CA PHE A 14 11.72 -11.20 -13.25
C PHE A 14 12.36 -9.93 -12.66
N PHE A 15 11.97 -8.79 -13.20
CA PHE A 15 12.47 -7.50 -12.80
C PHE A 15 11.37 -6.70 -12.06
N ASP A 16 11.63 -6.39 -10.79
CA ASP A 16 10.76 -5.55 -9.99
C ASP A 16 11.19 -4.08 -10.08
N GLY A 17 10.45 -3.29 -10.84
CA GLY A 17 10.79 -1.92 -11.16
C GLY A 17 10.94 -0.95 -9.97
N ARG A 18 10.46 -1.32 -8.78
CA ARG A 18 10.58 -0.53 -7.54
C ARG A 18 10.60 -1.39 -6.29
N GLY A 19 11.29 -2.52 -6.34
CA GLY A 19 11.39 -3.43 -5.21
C GLY A 19 10.08 -4.14 -4.85
N GLY A 20 9.17 -4.28 -5.82
CA GLY A 20 7.91 -5.00 -5.67
C GLY A 20 6.87 -4.31 -4.77
N PRO A 21 5.77 -4.98 -4.44
CA PRO A 21 4.69 -4.46 -3.59
C PRO A 21 5.13 -3.94 -2.22
N PRO A 22 6.08 -4.57 -1.50
CA PRO A 22 6.54 -4.07 -0.20
C PRO A 22 7.13 -2.66 -0.24
N ALA A 23 7.79 -2.28 -1.32
CA ALA A 23 8.37 -0.94 -1.46
C ALA A 23 7.33 0.16 -1.63
N ARG A 24 6.07 -0.19 -1.92
CA ARG A 24 4.98 0.75 -2.16
C ARG A 24 3.97 0.85 -1.02
N GLY A 25 3.99 -0.03 -0.05
CA GLY A 25 2.98 -0.05 1.01
C GLY A 25 3.49 -0.47 2.38
N GLY A 26 4.72 -0.89 2.47
CA GLY A 26 5.36 -1.21 3.73
C GLY A 26 5.28 -2.66 4.14
N GLY A 27 5.72 -3.56 3.37
CA GLY A 27 6.10 -4.91 3.77
C GLY A 27 7.61 -5.04 3.87
N LYS A 28 8.08 -6.16 4.40
CA LYS A 28 9.50 -6.51 4.39
C LYS A 28 9.85 -7.16 3.04
N THR A 29 10.72 -6.54 2.26
CA THR A 29 11.10 -6.99 0.92
C THR A 29 11.61 -8.44 0.93
N HIS A 30 12.46 -8.82 1.88
CA HIS A 30 12.96 -10.19 1.98
C HIS A 30 11.85 -11.21 2.24
N ARG A 31 10.81 -10.88 3.01
CA ARG A 31 9.66 -11.78 3.24
C ARG A 31 8.83 -11.96 1.98
N PHE A 32 8.67 -10.91 1.20
CA PHE A 32 7.97 -10.98 -0.07
C PHE A 32 8.70 -11.94 -1.02
N TYR A 33 10.02 -11.83 -1.15
CA TYR A 33 10.80 -12.73 -2.01
C TYR A 33 10.88 -14.14 -1.45
N ALA A 34 11.01 -14.32 -0.14
CA ALA A 34 10.96 -15.64 0.49
C ALA A 34 9.61 -16.36 0.31
N ALA A 35 8.53 -15.60 0.08
CA ALA A 35 7.19 -16.14 -0.18
C ALA A 35 6.91 -16.47 -1.64
N GLN A 36 7.82 -16.11 -2.57
CA GLN A 36 7.67 -16.42 -4.00
C GLN A 36 7.99 -17.90 -4.29
N THR A 37 7.47 -18.40 -5.41
CA THR A 37 7.81 -19.73 -5.91
C THR A 37 9.20 -19.74 -6.56
N LYS A 38 9.78 -20.92 -6.73
CA LYS A 38 11.05 -21.12 -7.45
C LYS A 38 11.05 -20.54 -8.86
N ASP A 39 9.90 -20.52 -9.51
CA ASP A 39 9.74 -20.01 -10.88
C ASP A 39 9.90 -18.49 -10.99
N ILE A 40 9.77 -17.77 -9.88
CA ILE A 40 9.83 -16.31 -9.84
C ILE A 40 11.09 -15.82 -9.11
N ALA A 41 11.38 -16.38 -7.94
CA ALA A 41 12.50 -15.98 -7.09
C ALA A 41 13.46 -17.17 -6.92
N ASN A 42 14.23 -17.42 -7.98
CA ASN A 42 15.17 -18.52 -7.99
C ASN A 42 16.62 -18.03 -7.75
N ASN A 43 17.52 -18.12 -8.73
CA ASN A 43 18.93 -17.76 -8.59
C ASN A 43 19.19 -16.26 -8.76
N GLU A 44 18.29 -15.51 -9.38
CA GLU A 44 18.47 -14.11 -9.72
C GLU A 44 17.18 -13.34 -9.47
N ILE A 45 17.33 -12.22 -8.76
CA ILE A 45 16.27 -11.23 -8.54
C ILE A 45 16.83 -9.87 -8.96
N GLN A 46 16.10 -9.15 -9.80
CA GLN A 46 16.43 -7.76 -10.11
C GLN A 46 15.36 -6.84 -9.53
N LEU A 47 15.78 -5.91 -8.70
CA LEU A 47 14.91 -4.90 -8.10
C LEU A 47 15.54 -3.52 -8.18
N THR A 48 14.72 -2.50 -8.35
CA THR A 48 15.17 -1.11 -8.33
C THR A 48 15.03 -0.52 -6.93
N ILE A 49 16.15 -0.11 -6.36
CA ILE A 49 16.19 0.65 -5.11
C ILE A 49 16.43 2.12 -5.47
N GLN A 50 15.52 3.01 -5.09
CA GLN A 50 15.64 4.43 -5.45
C GLN A 50 15.05 5.37 -4.40
N GLY A 51 15.38 6.65 -4.55
CA GLY A 51 14.91 7.72 -3.66
C GLY A 51 15.36 7.51 -2.22
N GLN A 52 14.50 7.86 -1.29
CA GLN A 52 14.82 7.77 0.15
C GLN A 52 15.00 6.33 0.66
N THR A 53 14.53 5.33 -0.07
CA THR A 53 14.77 3.91 0.28
C THR A 53 16.27 3.59 0.29
N ILE A 54 17.07 4.21 -0.58
CA ILE A 54 18.52 4.06 -0.57
C ILE A 54 19.08 4.48 0.80
N THR A 55 18.75 5.69 1.25
CA THR A 55 19.25 6.20 2.52
C THR A 55 18.66 5.48 3.73
N SER A 56 17.35 5.19 3.72
CA SER A 56 16.66 4.62 4.89
C SER A 56 16.91 3.13 5.09
N THR A 57 17.24 2.39 4.04
CA THR A 57 17.41 0.93 4.07
C THR A 57 18.86 0.50 3.85
N TYR A 58 19.64 1.30 3.12
CA TYR A 58 21.00 0.97 2.73
C TYR A 58 22.03 2.09 3.05
N GLY A 59 21.62 3.13 3.79
CA GLY A 59 22.41 4.34 3.99
C GLY A 59 23.57 4.21 4.97
N THR A 60 23.57 3.22 5.86
CA THR A 60 24.73 2.90 6.72
C THR A 60 25.25 1.50 6.41
N LYS A 61 26.50 1.23 6.78
CA LYS A 61 27.13 -0.07 6.57
C LYS A 61 26.34 -1.20 7.21
N GLU A 62 25.87 -1.01 8.43
CA GLU A 62 25.10 -1.99 9.19
C GLU A 62 23.75 -2.28 8.52
N GLN A 63 23.05 -1.23 8.08
CA GLN A 63 21.78 -1.38 7.36
C GLN A 63 22.00 -2.07 6.02
N PHE A 64 23.05 -1.71 5.29
CA PHE A 64 23.37 -2.35 4.00
C PHE A 64 23.63 -3.85 4.19
N ILE A 65 24.51 -4.22 5.13
CA ILE A 65 24.83 -5.61 5.41
C ILE A 65 23.56 -6.37 5.82
N HIS A 66 22.84 -5.87 6.83
CA HIS A 66 21.62 -6.54 7.32
C HIS A 66 20.57 -6.77 6.22
N ASN A 67 20.24 -5.75 5.45
CA ASN A 67 19.19 -5.87 4.42
C ASN A 67 19.66 -6.72 3.23
N SER A 68 20.95 -6.68 2.87
CA SER A 68 21.52 -7.52 1.83
C SER A 68 21.54 -8.99 2.24
N GLU A 69 21.96 -9.30 3.47
CA GLU A 69 21.92 -10.67 4.01
C GLU A 69 20.49 -11.21 4.06
N GLN A 70 19.51 -10.39 4.47
CA GLN A 70 18.10 -10.80 4.47
C GLN A 70 17.59 -11.15 3.06
N LEU A 71 17.95 -10.36 2.06
CA LEU A 71 17.56 -10.63 0.67
C LEU A 71 18.25 -11.88 0.10
N LEU A 72 19.56 -12.03 0.34
CA LEU A 72 20.32 -13.22 -0.07
C LEU A 72 19.76 -14.48 0.60
N THR A 73 19.51 -14.41 1.91
CA THR A 73 18.93 -15.53 2.67
C THR A 73 17.55 -15.91 2.13
N ALA A 74 16.71 -14.95 1.77
CA ALA A 74 15.40 -15.21 1.18
C ALA A 74 15.48 -16.03 -0.12
N GLY A 75 16.41 -15.67 -1.01
CA GLY A 75 16.66 -16.41 -2.25
C GLY A 75 17.25 -17.80 -2.02
N LEU A 76 18.29 -17.89 -1.19
CA LEU A 76 18.95 -19.15 -0.87
C LEU A 76 18.02 -20.13 -0.15
N SER A 77 17.22 -19.66 0.80
CA SER A 77 16.26 -20.50 1.52
C SER A 77 15.26 -21.17 0.59
N ASN A 78 14.78 -20.43 -0.41
CA ASN A 78 13.87 -21.01 -1.40
C ASN A 78 14.53 -22.07 -2.28
N ASN A 79 15.80 -21.89 -2.64
CA ASN A 79 16.52 -22.82 -3.49
C ASN A 79 16.93 -24.11 -2.76
N PHE A 80 17.42 -24.00 -1.53
CA PHE A 80 18.00 -25.13 -0.80
C PHE A 80 16.99 -25.84 0.11
N PHE A 81 16.07 -25.10 0.72
CA PHE A 81 15.15 -25.61 1.72
C PHE A 81 13.68 -25.43 1.35
N GLY A 82 13.40 -24.76 0.22
CA GLY A 82 12.05 -24.55 -0.25
C GLY A 82 11.40 -25.89 -0.55
N LYS A 83 10.46 -26.30 0.30
CA LYS A 83 9.47 -27.29 -0.10
C LYS A 83 8.79 -26.72 -1.32
N GLU A 84 8.54 -27.53 -2.32
CA GLU A 84 7.63 -27.13 -3.38
C GLU A 84 6.33 -26.69 -2.71
N ASN A 85 6.11 -25.39 -2.64
CA ASN A 85 4.85 -24.83 -2.16
C ASN A 85 3.81 -25.11 -3.25
N VAL A 86 3.48 -26.39 -3.40
CA VAL A 86 2.38 -26.81 -4.27
C VAL A 86 1.11 -26.36 -3.58
N ILE A 87 0.63 -25.21 -3.99
CA ILE A 87 -0.70 -24.73 -3.59
C ILE A 87 -1.70 -25.74 -4.13
N SER A 88 -2.53 -26.32 -3.28
CA SER A 88 -3.57 -27.25 -3.73
C SER A 88 -4.49 -26.57 -4.76
N LYS A 89 -5.15 -27.37 -5.58
CA LYS A 89 -6.08 -26.84 -6.59
C LYS A 89 -7.21 -26.01 -5.96
N GLU A 90 -7.72 -26.50 -4.82
CA GLU A 90 -8.76 -25.83 -4.04
C GLU A 90 -8.27 -24.49 -3.47
N SER A 91 -7.06 -24.45 -2.90
CA SER A 91 -6.44 -23.23 -2.38
C SER A 91 -6.19 -22.21 -3.48
N ARG A 92 -5.77 -22.66 -4.68
CA ARG A 92 -5.60 -21.79 -5.85
C ARG A 92 -6.93 -21.19 -6.28
N GLN A 93 -7.97 -22.01 -6.39
CA GLN A 93 -9.30 -21.59 -6.76
C GLN A 93 -9.87 -20.54 -5.79
N LEU A 94 -9.68 -20.77 -4.48
CA LEU A 94 -10.09 -19.81 -3.44
C LEU A 94 -9.32 -18.49 -3.53
N LEU A 95 -8.02 -18.53 -3.85
CA LEU A 95 -7.22 -17.32 -4.08
C LEU A 95 -7.69 -16.53 -5.30
N GLU A 96 -8.00 -17.19 -6.40
CA GLU A 96 -8.52 -16.58 -7.62
C GLU A 96 -9.86 -15.90 -7.31
N GLU A 97 -10.80 -16.61 -6.67
CA GLU A 97 -12.11 -16.08 -6.29
C GLU A 97 -11.98 -14.85 -5.36
N LEU A 98 -11.12 -14.91 -4.36
CA LEU A 98 -10.87 -13.77 -3.47
C LEU A 98 -10.27 -12.59 -4.21
N SER A 99 -9.35 -12.86 -5.14
CA SER A 99 -8.72 -11.84 -5.98
C SER A 99 -9.75 -11.14 -6.86
N ASP A 100 -10.62 -11.90 -7.52
CA ASP A 100 -11.65 -11.36 -8.40
C ASP A 100 -12.66 -10.49 -7.62
N LEU A 101 -13.17 -10.98 -6.50
CA LEU A 101 -14.06 -10.20 -5.63
C LEU A 101 -13.42 -8.91 -5.12
N SER A 102 -12.16 -8.98 -4.71
CA SER A 102 -11.41 -7.81 -4.24
C SER A 102 -11.15 -6.82 -5.38
N PHE A 103 -10.80 -7.32 -6.57
CA PHE A 103 -10.60 -6.51 -7.76
C PHE A 103 -11.88 -5.79 -8.18
N GLU A 104 -13.00 -6.49 -8.26
CA GLU A 104 -14.31 -5.91 -8.61
C GLU A 104 -14.68 -4.77 -7.68
N LYS A 105 -14.53 -4.97 -6.36
CA LYS A 105 -14.81 -3.93 -5.36
C LYS A 105 -13.91 -2.71 -5.53
N TYR A 106 -12.60 -2.92 -5.74
CA TYR A 106 -11.65 -1.83 -5.93
C TYR A 106 -11.82 -1.15 -7.29
N ASP A 107 -12.16 -1.90 -8.33
CA ASP A 107 -12.42 -1.35 -9.65
C ASP A 107 -13.69 -0.48 -9.65
N ALA A 108 -14.74 -0.91 -8.98
CA ALA A 108 -15.95 -0.11 -8.76
C ALA A 108 -15.62 1.23 -8.05
N LEU A 109 -14.73 1.22 -7.04
CA LEU A 109 -14.28 2.46 -6.39
C LEU A 109 -13.53 3.38 -7.37
N LYS A 110 -12.61 2.84 -8.17
CA LYS A 110 -11.83 3.63 -9.13
C LYS A 110 -12.70 4.26 -10.21
N ASN A 111 -13.79 3.61 -10.57
CA ASN A 111 -14.76 4.07 -11.56
C ASN A 111 -15.87 4.95 -10.96
N HIS A 112 -15.84 5.17 -9.65
CA HIS A 112 -16.80 6.08 -9.00
C HIS A 112 -16.55 7.52 -9.45
N ASP A 113 -17.62 8.26 -9.77
CA ASP A 113 -17.57 9.62 -10.31
C ASP A 113 -16.81 10.63 -9.42
N LYS A 114 -16.84 10.41 -8.10
CA LYS A 114 -16.14 11.25 -7.11
C LYS A 114 -14.67 10.87 -6.89
N PHE A 115 -14.19 9.72 -7.40
CA PHE A 115 -12.87 9.20 -7.05
C PHE A 115 -11.72 10.17 -7.36
N ILE A 116 -11.64 10.66 -8.59
CA ILE A 116 -10.58 11.59 -9.01
C ILE A 116 -10.80 12.97 -8.37
N ALA A 117 -12.05 13.45 -8.37
CA ALA A 117 -12.39 14.76 -7.81
C ALA A 117 -12.10 14.82 -6.30
N TYR A 118 -12.37 13.74 -5.57
CA TYR A 118 -11.99 13.63 -4.15
C TYR A 118 -10.50 13.80 -3.93
N LEU A 119 -9.67 13.07 -4.68
CA LEU A 119 -8.22 13.20 -4.60
C LEU A 119 -7.73 14.59 -4.99
N GLU A 120 -8.30 15.19 -6.02
CA GLU A 120 -7.92 16.55 -6.45
C GLU A 120 -8.28 17.62 -5.43
N ASN A 121 -9.46 17.52 -4.81
CA ASN A 121 -10.00 18.60 -4.00
C ASN A 121 -9.78 18.42 -2.51
N LYS A 122 -9.64 17.17 -2.02
CA LYS A 122 -9.50 16.87 -0.59
C LYS A 122 -8.10 16.41 -0.19
N SER A 123 -7.19 16.15 -1.18
CA SER A 123 -5.85 15.66 -0.88
C SER A 123 -4.74 16.60 -1.36
N THR A 124 -3.51 16.19 -1.12
CA THR A 124 -2.30 16.89 -1.58
C THR A 124 -1.91 16.58 -3.02
N LEU A 125 -2.74 15.89 -3.81
CA LEU A 125 -2.42 15.44 -5.17
C LEU A 125 -1.89 16.56 -6.06
N LYS A 126 -2.53 17.74 -6.05
CA LYS A 126 -2.14 18.92 -6.83
C LYS A 126 -0.74 19.44 -6.47
N TYR A 127 -0.33 19.25 -5.22
CA TYR A 127 0.91 19.81 -4.67
C TYR A 127 2.13 18.93 -4.92
N TYR A 128 1.93 17.65 -5.24
CA TYR A 128 3.04 16.76 -5.62
C TYR A 128 3.80 17.24 -6.85
N GLN A 129 3.15 17.97 -7.76
CA GLN A 129 3.80 18.55 -8.93
C GLN A 129 4.75 19.70 -8.56
N LYS A 130 4.40 20.48 -7.51
CA LYS A 130 5.19 21.61 -7.01
C LYS A 130 6.31 21.16 -6.07
N ALA A 131 6.21 19.95 -5.55
CA ALA A 131 7.09 19.45 -4.51
C ALA A 131 8.36 18.75 -5.03
N ASN A 132 8.56 18.62 -6.35
CA ASN A 132 9.74 17.96 -6.96
C ASN A 132 10.11 16.62 -6.31
N ILE A 133 9.09 15.86 -5.88
CA ILE A 133 9.26 14.56 -5.24
C ILE A 133 9.29 13.49 -6.34
N GLY A 134 10.42 12.83 -6.45
CA GLY A 134 10.65 11.80 -7.46
C GLY A 134 11.27 12.35 -8.75
N SER A 135 11.79 11.43 -9.57
CA SER A 135 12.49 11.74 -10.83
C SER A 135 11.60 12.11 -12.02
N ARG A 136 10.28 12.16 -11.82
CA ARG A 136 9.30 12.41 -12.89
C ARG A 136 8.17 13.31 -12.40
N PRO A 137 7.54 14.11 -13.30
CA PRO A 137 6.38 14.95 -12.95
C PRO A 137 5.26 14.14 -12.28
N GLY A 138 4.49 14.76 -11.40
CA GLY A 138 3.41 14.11 -10.63
C GLY A 138 2.26 13.55 -11.46
N LYS A 139 2.03 14.10 -12.69
CA LYS A 139 1.04 13.58 -13.66
C LYS A 139 1.65 13.39 -15.05
N ARG A 140 0.97 12.61 -15.89
CA ARG A 140 1.27 12.44 -17.32
C ARG A 140 0.45 13.45 -18.14
N GLY A 141 1.07 14.05 -19.16
CA GLY A 141 0.38 14.94 -20.09
C GLY A 141 0.00 16.32 -19.54
N HIS A 142 -0.66 17.13 -20.39
CA HIS A 142 -1.05 18.52 -20.11
C HIS A 142 -2.58 18.73 -20.14
N LYS A 143 -3.38 17.65 -20.03
CA LYS A 143 -4.85 17.74 -20.04
C LYS A 143 -5.35 18.63 -18.90
N LYS A 144 -6.39 19.44 -19.17
CA LYS A 144 -7.04 20.29 -18.16
C LYS A 144 -7.79 19.46 -17.11
N LYS A 145 -8.43 18.35 -17.51
CA LYS A 145 -9.14 17.43 -16.61
C LYS A 145 -8.27 16.22 -16.32
N LEU A 146 -8.09 15.90 -15.05
CA LEU A 146 -7.30 14.75 -14.60
C LEU A 146 -8.11 13.47 -14.79
N GLU A 147 -7.47 12.46 -15.39
CA GLU A 147 -8.00 11.11 -15.51
C GLU A 147 -7.12 10.11 -14.71
N LEU A 148 -7.66 8.95 -14.38
CA LEU A 148 -6.94 7.93 -13.63
C LEU A 148 -5.63 7.50 -14.33
N THR A 149 -5.64 7.44 -15.65
CA THR A 149 -4.47 7.11 -16.50
C THR A 149 -3.36 8.15 -16.46
N ASP A 150 -3.68 9.39 -16.08
CA ASP A 150 -2.70 10.48 -15.96
C ASP A 150 -1.95 10.41 -14.63
N LEU A 151 -2.48 9.70 -13.64
CA LEU A 151 -1.91 9.59 -12.30
C LEU A 151 -0.60 8.78 -12.32
N ARG A 152 0.36 9.25 -11.58
CA ARG A 152 1.59 8.51 -11.31
C ARG A 152 1.53 7.86 -9.93
N ALA A 153 2.13 6.69 -9.81
CA ALA A 153 2.06 5.88 -8.61
C ALA A 153 2.50 6.64 -7.33
N ILE A 154 3.56 7.48 -7.41
CA ILE A 154 4.07 8.21 -6.26
C ILE A 154 3.03 9.23 -5.75
N SER A 155 2.54 10.10 -6.61
CA SER A 155 1.55 11.11 -6.24
C SER A 155 0.22 10.48 -5.84
N PHE A 156 -0.20 9.41 -6.51
CA PHE A 156 -1.42 8.68 -6.21
C PHE A 156 -1.37 8.02 -4.82
N VAL A 157 -0.40 7.13 -4.60
CA VAL A 157 -0.27 6.43 -3.30
C VAL A 157 0.05 7.41 -2.18
N GLY A 158 0.90 8.41 -2.45
CA GLY A 158 1.24 9.42 -1.47
C GLY A 158 0.07 10.29 -1.04
N SER A 159 -0.84 10.63 -1.95
CA SER A 159 -2.05 11.40 -1.61
C SER A 159 -2.94 10.65 -0.63
N TRP A 160 -3.17 9.36 -0.83
CA TRP A 160 -3.89 8.50 0.12
C TRP A 160 -3.18 8.39 1.47
N SER A 161 -1.85 8.34 1.45
CA SER A 161 -1.04 8.31 2.67
C SER A 161 -1.12 9.63 3.46
N GLN A 162 -1.15 10.78 2.78
CA GLN A 162 -1.32 12.10 3.40
C GLN A 162 -2.72 12.29 4.00
N LEU A 163 -3.74 11.65 3.44
CA LEU A 163 -5.09 11.59 4.02
C LEU A 163 -5.19 10.61 5.19
N LYS A 164 -4.16 9.80 5.46
CA LYS A 164 -4.20 8.71 6.43
C LYS A 164 -5.30 7.68 6.17
N GLN A 165 -5.66 7.51 4.91
CA GLN A 165 -6.70 6.57 4.46
C GLN A 165 -6.11 5.33 3.78
N ASN A 166 -4.91 5.41 3.19
CA ASN A 166 -4.12 4.32 2.59
C ASN A 166 -4.90 3.31 1.72
N VAL A 167 -5.97 3.78 1.10
CA VAL A 167 -6.98 3.00 0.34
C VAL A 167 -6.38 1.94 -0.59
N PRO A 168 -5.35 2.24 -1.42
CA PRO A 168 -4.80 1.23 -2.34
C PRO A 168 -4.17 0.02 -1.66
N GLY A 169 -3.95 0.06 -0.36
CA GLY A 169 -3.28 -1.01 0.39
C GLY A 169 -4.21 -2.09 0.93
N TYR A 170 -5.54 -1.86 0.94
CA TYR A 170 -6.47 -2.81 1.56
C TYR A 170 -7.88 -2.80 0.94
N PHE A 171 -8.27 -1.77 0.19
CA PHE A 171 -9.66 -1.62 -0.26
C PHE A 171 -10.10 -2.79 -1.14
N GLY A 172 -11.24 -3.36 -0.81
CA GLY A 172 -11.84 -4.52 -1.47
C GLY A 172 -11.57 -5.85 -0.77
N ILE A 173 -10.50 -5.95 0.04
CA ILE A 173 -10.15 -7.20 0.71
C ILE A 173 -11.17 -7.58 1.81
N GLY A 174 -11.67 -6.58 2.56
CA GLY A 174 -12.69 -6.79 3.58
C GLY A 174 -13.98 -7.33 2.98
N THR A 175 -14.46 -6.69 1.92
CA THR A 175 -15.64 -7.13 1.16
C THR A 175 -15.46 -8.55 0.64
N ALA A 176 -14.32 -8.87 0.01
CA ALA A 176 -14.06 -10.19 -0.55
C ALA A 176 -14.06 -11.30 0.53
N ILE A 177 -13.36 -11.08 1.64
CA ILE A 177 -13.31 -12.04 2.75
C ILE A 177 -14.71 -12.21 3.36
N LYS A 178 -15.49 -11.12 3.52
CA LYS A 178 -16.84 -11.19 4.05
C LYS A 178 -17.75 -12.05 3.16
N ILE A 179 -17.73 -11.85 1.85
CA ILE A 179 -18.52 -12.64 0.89
C ILE A 179 -18.16 -14.12 1.01
N LEU A 180 -16.87 -14.46 1.01
CA LEU A 180 -16.43 -15.86 1.12
C LEU A 180 -16.76 -16.46 2.48
N LYS A 181 -16.68 -15.69 3.57
CA LYS A 181 -17.14 -16.10 4.89
C LYS A 181 -18.63 -16.42 4.89
N ASP A 182 -19.46 -15.55 4.30
CA ASP A 182 -20.91 -15.74 4.22
C ASP A 182 -21.28 -16.96 3.36
N GLN A 183 -20.40 -17.38 2.45
CA GLN A 183 -20.48 -18.65 1.69
C GLN A 183 -19.95 -19.88 2.48
N GLY A 184 -19.58 -19.72 3.75
CA GLY A 184 -19.07 -20.81 4.58
C GLY A 184 -17.59 -21.16 4.43
N LYS A 185 -16.81 -20.36 3.67
CA LYS A 185 -15.39 -20.63 3.37
C LYS A 185 -14.40 -20.03 4.38
N LEU A 186 -14.84 -19.63 5.58
CA LEU A 186 -14.00 -18.97 6.57
C LEU A 186 -12.81 -19.82 7.01
N GLU A 187 -13.03 -21.10 7.30
CA GLU A 187 -11.93 -21.98 7.77
C GLU A 187 -10.92 -22.27 6.65
N ASP A 188 -11.36 -22.30 5.40
CA ASP A 188 -10.45 -22.41 4.25
C ASP A 188 -9.60 -21.14 4.09
N LEU A 189 -10.15 -19.96 4.32
CA LEU A 189 -9.39 -18.70 4.33
C LEU A 189 -8.37 -18.64 5.46
N LYS A 190 -8.71 -19.10 6.66
CA LYS A 190 -7.77 -19.21 7.78
C LYS A 190 -6.65 -20.20 7.49
N LYS A 191 -6.98 -21.35 6.89
CA LYS A 191 -6.01 -22.34 6.44
C LYS A 191 -5.09 -21.73 5.38
N LEU A 192 -5.64 -21.03 4.39
CA LEU A 192 -4.88 -20.33 3.35
C LEU A 192 -3.89 -19.32 3.96
N PHE A 193 -4.33 -18.50 4.93
CA PHE A 193 -3.47 -17.55 5.64
C PHE A 193 -2.33 -18.25 6.40
N LYS A 194 -2.58 -19.41 6.96
CA LYS A 194 -1.58 -20.19 7.73
C LYS A 194 -0.58 -20.89 6.81
N GLU A 195 -1.04 -21.50 5.73
CA GLU A 195 -0.28 -22.45 4.91
C GLU A 195 0.33 -21.86 3.64
N VAL A 196 -0.22 -20.76 3.11
CA VAL A 196 0.26 -20.13 1.86
C VAL A 196 1.08 -18.86 2.15
N PRO A 197 2.42 -18.94 2.08
CA PRO A 197 3.30 -17.82 2.47
C PRO A 197 3.05 -16.53 1.70
N LEU A 198 2.79 -16.64 0.39
CA LEU A 198 2.49 -15.47 -0.46
C LEU A 198 1.19 -14.77 -0.03
N PHE A 199 0.12 -15.54 0.19
CA PHE A 199 -1.13 -14.98 0.66
C PHE A 199 -0.96 -14.30 2.02
N LYS A 200 -0.28 -14.96 2.96
CA LYS A 200 0.05 -14.37 4.26
C LYS A 200 0.84 -13.07 4.14
N ALA A 201 1.84 -13.02 3.27
CA ALA A 201 2.64 -11.81 3.06
C ALA A 201 1.80 -10.66 2.52
N LEU A 202 0.89 -10.91 1.57
CA LEU A 202 -0.03 -9.91 1.03
C LEU A 202 -1.00 -9.40 2.10
N MET A 203 -1.59 -10.29 2.90
CA MET A 203 -2.51 -9.91 3.99
C MET A 203 -1.79 -9.09 5.08
N LEU A 204 -0.54 -9.44 5.42
CA LEU A 204 0.27 -8.64 6.34
C LEU A 204 0.60 -7.24 5.78
N ASN A 205 0.80 -7.11 4.47
CA ASN A 205 0.95 -5.80 3.83
C ASN A 205 -0.33 -4.96 3.93
N SER A 206 -1.49 -5.58 3.74
CA SER A 206 -2.79 -4.91 3.92
C SER A 206 -3.01 -4.51 5.38
N MET A 207 -2.68 -5.36 6.34
CA MET A 207 -2.70 -5.01 7.77
C MET A 207 -1.76 -3.85 8.10
N MET A 208 -0.57 -3.79 7.50
CA MET A 208 0.35 -2.66 7.66
C MET A 208 -0.24 -1.36 7.11
N SER A 209 -0.93 -1.42 5.98
CA SER A 209 -1.60 -0.26 5.40
C SER A 209 -2.75 0.22 6.28
N LEU A 210 -3.56 -0.70 6.82
CA LEU A 210 -4.62 -0.39 7.79
C LEU A 210 -4.07 0.18 9.10
N ALA A 211 -2.95 -0.34 9.60
CA ALA A 211 -2.31 0.16 10.82
C ALA A 211 -1.79 1.59 10.70
N LYS A 212 -1.58 2.08 9.48
CA LYS A 212 -1.20 3.47 9.17
C LYS A 212 -2.41 4.37 8.92
N CYS A 213 -3.64 3.84 8.89
CA CYS A 213 -4.84 4.64 8.72
C CYS A 213 -5.21 5.37 10.02
N TYR A 214 -5.73 6.58 9.85
CA TYR A 214 -6.29 7.40 10.93
C TYR A 214 -7.38 8.28 10.36
N PHE A 215 -8.59 7.74 10.23
CA PHE A 215 -9.72 8.40 9.57
C PHE A 215 -10.24 9.60 10.35
N GLU A 216 -9.95 9.67 11.65
CA GLU A 216 -10.29 10.82 12.49
C GLU A 216 -9.66 12.13 11.97
N LEU A 217 -8.49 12.06 11.31
CA LEU A 217 -7.85 13.21 10.67
C LEU A 217 -8.74 13.89 9.63
N THR A 218 -9.55 13.10 8.95
CA THR A 218 -10.41 13.54 7.85
C THR A 218 -11.90 13.42 8.17
N SER A 219 -12.26 13.22 9.46
CA SER A 219 -13.66 13.02 9.89
C SER A 219 -14.59 14.18 9.55
N TYR A 220 -14.05 15.40 9.44
CA TYR A 220 -14.80 16.58 9.00
C TYR A 220 -15.35 16.45 7.55
N MET A 221 -14.81 15.52 6.74
CA MET A 221 -15.31 15.25 5.39
C MET A 221 -16.56 14.40 5.39
N LYS A 222 -16.92 13.77 6.51
CA LYS A 222 -18.11 12.92 6.64
C LYS A 222 -19.39 13.72 6.34
N ASP A 223 -19.44 14.96 6.77
CA ASP A 223 -20.59 15.84 6.63
C ASP A 223 -20.44 16.80 5.44
N ASP A 224 -19.49 16.56 4.53
CA ASP A 224 -19.29 17.35 3.31
C ASP A 224 -20.42 17.02 2.31
N GLU A 225 -21.11 18.04 1.82
CA GLU A 225 -22.26 17.86 0.91
C GLU A 225 -21.90 17.15 -0.41
N GLU A 226 -20.65 17.31 -0.87
CA GLU A 226 -20.21 16.73 -2.14
C GLU A 226 -19.50 15.40 -1.96
N TYR A 227 -18.70 15.23 -0.90
CA TYR A 227 -17.78 14.09 -0.71
C TYR A 227 -18.09 13.22 0.50
N GLY A 228 -19.06 13.56 1.34
CA GLY A 228 -19.36 12.83 2.57
C GLY A 228 -19.76 11.38 2.33
N GLU A 229 -20.61 11.14 1.33
CA GLU A 229 -20.98 9.78 0.94
C GLU A 229 -19.78 8.97 0.46
N PHE A 230 -18.92 9.57 -0.37
CA PHE A 230 -17.70 8.92 -0.84
C PHE A 230 -16.73 8.62 0.32
N TRP A 231 -16.57 9.55 1.26
CA TRP A 231 -15.76 9.32 2.47
C TRP A 231 -16.30 8.17 3.31
N ASN A 232 -17.63 8.04 3.46
CA ASN A 232 -18.27 6.95 4.20
C ASN A 232 -18.01 5.59 3.52
N ILE A 233 -18.07 5.50 2.18
CA ILE A 233 -17.71 4.28 1.44
C ILE A 233 -16.28 3.82 1.80
N LEU A 234 -15.34 4.77 1.87
CA LEU A 234 -13.95 4.46 2.24
C LEU A 234 -13.83 4.01 3.70
N TYR A 235 -14.56 4.64 4.59
CA TYR A 235 -14.52 4.35 6.03
C TYR A 235 -15.15 3.00 6.36
N GLU A 236 -16.27 2.68 5.75
CA GLU A 236 -16.93 1.38 5.90
C GLU A 236 -16.03 0.22 5.45
N GLU A 237 -15.40 0.35 4.29
CA GLU A 237 -14.47 -0.68 3.82
C GLU A 237 -13.21 -0.77 4.69
N TYR A 238 -12.74 0.36 5.26
CA TYR A 238 -11.65 0.35 6.24
C TYR A 238 -12.01 -0.48 7.47
N LEU A 239 -13.18 -0.26 8.05
CA LEU A 239 -13.66 -1.00 9.23
C LEU A 239 -13.84 -2.49 8.90
N LEU A 240 -14.47 -2.80 7.77
CA LEU A 240 -14.71 -4.15 7.31
C LEU A 240 -13.39 -4.89 7.03
N SER A 241 -12.45 -4.25 6.33
CA SER A 241 -11.14 -4.85 6.04
C SER A 241 -10.36 -5.14 7.32
N LYS A 242 -10.42 -4.24 8.29
CA LYS A 242 -9.78 -4.45 9.60
C LYS A 242 -10.39 -5.66 10.32
N GLU A 243 -11.71 -5.73 10.42
CA GLU A 243 -12.43 -6.84 11.05
C GLU A 243 -12.09 -8.17 10.38
N MET A 244 -12.21 -8.25 9.06
CA MET A 244 -12.01 -9.48 8.30
C MET A 244 -10.56 -9.99 8.34
N LEU A 245 -9.59 -9.08 8.27
CA LEU A 245 -8.18 -9.46 8.37
C LEU A 245 -7.81 -9.94 9.79
N LEU A 246 -8.36 -9.35 10.83
CA LEU A 246 -8.19 -9.85 12.20
C LEU A 246 -8.81 -11.23 12.36
N LEU A 247 -9.97 -11.46 11.76
CA LEU A 247 -10.69 -12.75 11.81
C LEU A 247 -9.89 -13.89 11.14
N ILE A 248 -9.39 -13.68 9.91
CA ILE A 248 -8.66 -14.75 9.20
C ILE A 248 -7.26 -15.00 9.76
N SER A 249 -6.64 -14.01 10.39
CA SER A 249 -5.31 -14.14 11.00
C SER A 249 -5.34 -14.63 12.45
N ASP A 250 -6.54 -14.78 13.03
CA ASP A 250 -6.74 -15.10 14.43
C ASP A 250 -5.95 -14.16 15.36
N SER A 251 -6.05 -12.86 15.09
CA SER A 251 -5.34 -11.80 15.80
C SER A 251 -6.33 -10.83 16.45
N LYS A 252 -5.97 -10.29 17.62
CA LYS A 252 -6.81 -9.31 18.35
C LYS A 252 -6.56 -7.87 17.88
N ILE A 253 -5.34 -7.60 17.43
CA ILE A 253 -4.92 -6.28 16.94
C ILE A 253 -4.13 -6.41 15.64
N LEU A 254 -4.16 -5.36 14.82
CA LEU A 254 -3.36 -5.31 13.60
C LEU A 254 -1.87 -5.46 13.90
N MET A 255 -1.17 -6.29 13.12
CA MET A 255 0.26 -6.54 13.26
C MET A 255 0.65 -7.12 14.63
N GLU A 256 -0.21 -7.91 15.28
CA GLU A 256 0.03 -8.46 16.63
C GLU A 256 1.36 -9.22 16.72
N LYS A 257 1.63 -10.08 15.74
CA LYS A 257 2.87 -10.89 15.66
C LYS A 257 4.06 -10.14 15.05
N GLU A 258 3.87 -8.89 14.63
CA GLU A 258 4.87 -8.03 14.00
C GLU A 258 5.18 -6.81 14.89
N SER A 259 5.51 -7.05 16.15
CA SER A 259 5.67 -6.01 17.18
C SER A 259 6.62 -4.89 16.77
N VAL A 260 7.78 -5.22 16.18
CA VAL A 260 8.76 -4.22 15.73
C VAL A 260 8.17 -3.29 14.67
N SER A 261 7.45 -3.85 13.70
CA SER A 261 6.81 -3.04 12.65
C SER A 261 5.70 -2.18 13.22
N ARG A 262 4.89 -2.73 14.12
CA ARG A 262 3.81 -2.00 14.81
C ARG A 262 4.34 -0.83 15.63
N GLU A 263 5.34 -1.04 16.47
CA GLU A 263 5.95 0.02 17.28
C GLU A 263 6.65 1.06 16.40
N SER A 264 7.29 0.65 15.31
CA SER A 264 7.88 1.58 14.34
C SER A 264 6.84 2.48 13.67
N VAL A 265 5.64 1.98 13.37
CA VAL A 265 4.52 2.81 12.89
C VAL A 265 4.10 3.79 13.99
N LYS A 266 3.84 3.30 15.20
CA LYS A 266 3.37 4.11 16.33
C LYS A 266 4.33 5.27 16.65
N ILE A 267 5.63 5.02 16.69
CA ILE A 267 6.63 6.07 16.96
C ILE A 267 6.59 7.15 15.88
N ARG A 268 6.48 6.77 14.62
CA ARG A 268 6.42 7.73 13.51
C ARG A 268 5.15 8.56 13.50
N GLU A 269 4.03 8.00 13.93
CA GLU A 269 2.76 8.73 14.04
C GLU A 269 2.87 9.95 14.98
N ASN A 270 3.70 9.91 16.01
CA ASN A 270 3.92 11.04 16.90
C ASN A 270 4.51 12.27 16.17
N ILE A 271 5.19 12.08 15.05
CA ILE A 271 5.76 13.16 14.22
C ILE A 271 4.80 13.48 13.06
N VAL A 272 4.27 12.45 12.42
CA VAL A 272 3.47 12.58 11.19
C VAL A 272 2.10 13.21 11.47
N LEU A 273 1.40 12.79 12.50
CA LEU A 273 0.05 13.28 12.79
C LEU A 273 -0.02 14.79 13.04
N PRO A 274 0.84 15.42 13.87
CA PRO A 274 0.81 16.87 14.05
C PRO A 274 1.02 17.63 12.74
N LEU A 275 1.94 17.17 11.88
CA LEU A 275 2.17 17.79 10.58
C LEU A 275 0.96 17.64 9.64
N LEU A 276 0.28 16.49 9.69
CA LEU A 276 -0.92 16.25 8.90
C LEU A 276 -2.13 17.06 9.40
N VAL A 277 -2.27 17.26 10.70
CA VAL A 277 -3.31 18.16 11.26
C VAL A 277 -3.13 19.57 10.72
N ILE A 278 -1.91 20.11 10.76
CA ILE A 278 -1.59 21.43 10.20
C ILE A 278 -1.86 21.46 8.68
N GLN A 279 -1.52 20.39 7.98
CA GLN A 279 -1.76 20.27 6.53
C GLN A 279 -3.26 20.28 6.21
N GLN A 280 -4.06 19.48 6.93
CA GLN A 280 -5.50 19.42 6.72
C GLN A 280 -6.17 20.75 7.07
N PHE A 281 -5.74 21.41 8.13
CA PHE A 281 -6.20 22.77 8.44
C PHE A 281 -5.92 23.74 7.30
N ALA A 282 -4.69 23.74 6.76
CA ALA A 282 -4.32 24.62 5.65
C ALA A 282 -5.15 24.32 4.39
N LEU A 283 -5.39 23.04 4.05
CA LEU A 283 -6.24 22.63 2.92
C LEU A 283 -7.68 23.13 3.10
N GLN A 284 -8.24 23.03 4.30
CA GLN A 284 -9.58 23.54 4.61
C GLN A 284 -9.66 25.06 4.49
N GLN A 285 -8.64 25.80 4.95
CA GLN A 285 -8.63 27.26 4.78
C GLN A 285 -8.52 27.70 3.32
N MET A 286 -7.78 26.93 2.51
CA MET A 286 -7.63 27.22 1.07
C MET A 286 -8.91 26.96 0.26
N SER A 287 -9.83 26.16 0.77
CA SER A 287 -11.15 25.95 0.13
C SER A 287 -12.11 27.11 0.38
N LYS A 288 -11.79 28.00 1.32
CA LYS A 288 -12.52 29.24 1.60
C LYS A 288 -11.87 30.42 0.88
N GLU A 289 -12.61 31.47 0.61
CA GLU A 289 -12.01 32.74 0.17
C GLU A 289 -11.17 33.31 1.31
N THR A 290 -9.87 33.48 1.07
CA THR A 290 -8.93 34.03 2.05
C THR A 290 -7.79 34.77 1.37
N GLU A 291 -7.37 35.88 1.97
CA GLU A 291 -6.19 36.65 1.56
C GLU A 291 -4.87 35.88 1.81
N TYR A 292 -4.89 34.88 2.70
CA TYR A 292 -3.70 34.09 3.10
C TYR A 292 -3.51 32.81 2.25
N LYS A 293 -4.13 32.70 1.09
CA LYS A 293 -4.08 31.49 0.24
C LYS A 293 -2.66 31.02 -0.07
N GLU A 294 -1.76 31.96 -0.43
CA GLU A 294 -0.35 31.62 -0.70
C GLU A 294 0.40 31.11 0.55
N LEU A 295 0.06 31.64 1.71
CA LEU A 295 0.65 31.17 2.98
C LEU A 295 0.22 29.74 3.27
N TYR A 296 -1.06 29.45 3.17
CA TYR A 296 -1.59 28.10 3.36
C TYR A 296 -1.03 27.12 2.33
N GLU A 297 -0.86 27.51 1.08
CA GLU A 297 -0.22 26.66 0.08
C GLU A 297 1.23 26.32 0.47
N LYS A 298 2.01 27.28 0.95
CA LYS A 298 3.37 27.04 1.45
C LYS A 298 3.38 26.07 2.63
N ILE A 299 2.38 26.16 3.53
CA ILE A 299 2.21 25.22 4.65
C ILE A 299 1.93 23.82 4.14
N VAL A 300 1.03 23.66 3.18
CA VAL A 300 0.71 22.34 2.58
C VAL A 300 1.96 21.72 1.95
N ILE A 301 2.72 22.48 1.15
CA ILE A 301 3.93 21.97 0.49
C ILE A 301 5.00 21.58 1.52
N ARG A 302 5.26 22.41 2.52
CA ARG A 302 6.26 22.14 3.56
C ARG A 302 5.88 20.94 4.42
N SER A 303 4.62 20.83 4.84
CA SER A 303 4.13 19.68 5.59
C SER A 303 4.15 18.40 4.76
N LEU A 304 3.87 18.47 3.45
CA LEU A 304 4.02 17.34 2.53
C LEU A 304 5.45 16.79 2.53
N TYR A 305 6.46 17.65 2.42
CA TYR A 305 7.87 17.24 2.52
C TYR A 305 8.20 16.65 3.89
N GLY A 306 7.77 17.32 4.97
CA GLY A 306 7.98 16.82 6.33
C GLY A 306 7.38 15.45 6.55
N ASN A 307 6.17 15.23 6.09
CA ASN A 307 5.46 13.95 6.20
C ASN A 307 6.12 12.83 5.41
N ILE A 308 6.54 13.09 4.17
CA ILE A 308 7.25 12.09 3.36
C ILE A 308 8.55 11.67 4.05
N ASN A 309 9.32 12.62 4.58
CA ASN A 309 10.54 12.32 5.30
C ASN A 309 10.29 11.55 6.61
N ALA A 310 9.34 12.01 7.42
CA ALA A 310 9.03 11.39 8.71
C ALA A 310 8.40 10.01 8.58
N SER A 311 7.49 9.82 7.62
CA SER A 311 6.82 8.54 7.41
C SER A 311 7.70 7.51 6.70
N ARG A 312 8.82 7.92 6.10
CA ARG A 312 9.63 7.12 5.18
C ARG A 312 8.79 6.47 4.05
N ASN A 313 7.69 7.10 3.73
CA ASN A 313 6.85 6.75 2.60
C ASN A 313 7.33 7.54 1.37
N SER A 314 8.55 7.33 0.97
CA SER A 314 8.91 7.62 -0.40
C SER A 314 8.31 6.48 -1.22
N ALA A 315 7.14 6.70 -1.73
CA ALA A 315 6.54 5.74 -2.63
C ALA A 315 7.44 5.42 -3.82
#